data_b6f70ded65cecb3429e29fbebd01a9e0
#
_entry.id   b6f70ded65cecb3429e29fbebd01a9e0
#
_cell.length_a   1.000
_cell.length_b   1.000
_cell.length_c   1.000
_cell.angle_alpha   90.00
_cell.angle_beta   90.00
_cell.angle_gamma   90.00
#
_symmetry.space_group_name_H-M   'P 1'
#
loop_
_entity.id
_entity.type
_entity.pdbx_description
1 polymer ?
#
loop_
_entity_poly.entity_id
_entity_poly.type
_entity_poly.pdbx_seq_one_letter_code
_entity_poly.pdbx_strand_id
1 'polypeptide(L)'
;MKRLTAILLGTLMTLTACGALANALTVEFYDVGKADAMLITTPQGTRILIDTATNKEGKALAERFDRAGITRIDVLIITHYDKDHVGGADKLLEEFDVGTVIMPTYDKESKQHTQFEEALAAVEGVEEIRMGRAETRMFDLDPGVTFTVTSAHEAGYGEDEENDFSLAVRLTYGDTRFFFTGDAENARQRELLAERNVACDVLKVPYHGRLEASSQDFLTACKPEIAFICDSDEEPASALVVDMLETMGTKVFCAKDGGLRVTSDGTRVWAETMN
;
A
#
# COMPACT_ATOMS: atom_id res chain seq x y z
N MET A 1 50.64 -10.88 29.45
CA MET A 1 49.48 -10.01 29.63
C MET A 1 49.08 -9.37 28.30
N LYS A 2 48.57 -10.10 27.33
CA LYS A 2 48.00 -9.60 26.04
C LYS A 2 47.07 -10.65 25.43
N ARG A 3 45.88 -10.86 25.97
CA ARG A 3 44.78 -11.65 25.34
C ARG A 3 43.46 -11.48 26.10
N LEU A 4 42.99 -10.23 26.29
CA LEU A 4 41.63 -10.03 26.87
C LEU A 4 40.85 -8.86 26.24
N THR A 5 41.27 -8.28 25.11
CA THR A 5 40.62 -7.09 24.55
C THR A 5 39.82 -7.33 23.24
N ALA A 6 39.78 -8.56 22.73
CA ALA A 6 39.15 -8.82 21.42
C ALA A 6 37.71 -9.39 21.49
N ILE A 7 37.22 -9.75 22.69
CA ILE A 7 35.89 -10.42 22.82
C ILE A 7 34.74 -9.42 23.10
N LEU A 8 35.03 -8.19 23.52
CA LEU A 8 33.99 -7.22 23.89
C LEU A 8 33.40 -6.41 22.73
N LEU A 9 34.05 -6.39 21.53
CA LEU A 9 33.55 -5.63 20.37
C LEU A 9 32.54 -6.39 19.52
N GLY A 10 32.56 -7.74 19.58
CA GLY A 10 31.65 -8.57 18.79
C GLY A 10 30.20 -8.65 19.31
N THR A 11 30.04 -8.50 20.62
CA THR A 11 28.72 -8.61 21.28
C THR A 11 27.92 -7.30 21.24
N LEU A 12 28.55 -6.17 21.02
CA LEU A 12 27.87 -4.88 20.95
C LEU A 12 27.23 -4.64 19.55
N MET A 13 27.82 -5.17 18.47
CA MET A 13 27.24 -5.06 17.11
C MET A 13 26.02 -5.94 16.90
N THR A 14 25.94 -7.11 17.57
CA THR A 14 24.77 -8.00 17.43
C THR A 14 23.55 -7.52 18.21
N LEU A 15 23.73 -6.80 19.31
CA LEU A 15 22.64 -6.23 20.09
C LEU A 15 22.00 -5.00 19.41
N THR A 16 22.78 -4.20 18.68
CA THR A 16 22.24 -3.05 17.92
C THR A 16 21.47 -3.47 16.67
N ALA A 17 21.90 -4.53 15.98
CA ALA A 17 21.17 -5.06 14.83
C ALA A 17 19.84 -5.74 15.23
N CYS A 18 19.82 -6.46 16.36
CA CYS A 18 18.59 -7.10 16.85
C CYS A 18 17.59 -6.07 17.42
N GLY A 19 18.06 -4.96 17.99
CA GLY A 19 17.19 -3.87 18.47
C GLY A 19 16.60 -3.03 17.35
N ALA A 20 17.29 -2.87 16.22
CA ALA A 20 16.80 -2.15 15.07
C ALA A 20 15.67 -2.90 14.32
N LEU A 21 15.70 -4.24 14.31
CA LEU A 21 14.63 -5.06 13.73
C LEU A 21 13.38 -5.15 14.62
N ALA A 22 13.53 -5.01 15.93
CA ALA A 22 12.41 -5.07 16.88
C ALA A 22 11.47 -3.84 16.80
N ASN A 23 11.91 -2.75 16.15
CA ASN A 23 11.14 -1.51 15.98
C ASN A 23 10.99 -1.14 14.49
N ALA A 24 11.00 -2.10 13.58
CA ALA A 24 10.88 -1.84 12.16
C ALA A 24 9.42 -1.87 11.71
N LEU A 25 9.06 -0.93 10.85
CA LEU A 25 7.85 -0.98 10.05
C LEU A 25 8.18 -1.68 8.74
N THR A 26 7.33 -2.60 8.30
CA THR A 26 7.47 -3.27 7.00
C THR A 26 6.26 -3.02 6.13
N VAL A 27 6.52 -2.86 4.83
CA VAL A 27 5.49 -2.84 3.78
C VAL A 27 5.84 -3.94 2.78
N GLU A 28 4.96 -4.91 2.63
CA GLU A 28 5.07 -5.97 1.65
C GLU A 28 4.15 -5.67 0.47
N PHE A 29 4.74 -5.44 -0.69
CA PHE A 29 4.05 -5.33 -1.97
C PHE A 29 4.05 -6.72 -2.61
N TYR A 30 2.88 -7.29 -2.82
CA TYR A 30 2.77 -8.66 -3.35
C TYR A 30 2.80 -8.67 -4.87
N ASP A 31 3.48 -9.68 -5.44
CA ASP A 31 3.29 -10.06 -6.83
C ASP A 31 1.95 -10.80 -6.94
N VAL A 32 0.96 -10.08 -7.43
CA VAL A 32 -0.40 -10.54 -7.69
C VAL A 32 -0.84 -10.24 -9.13
N GLY A 33 0.16 -10.10 -10.02
CA GLY A 33 -0.03 -9.64 -11.39
C GLY A 33 -0.36 -8.14 -11.45
N LYS A 34 -1.09 -7.72 -12.51
CA LYS A 34 -1.61 -6.35 -12.59
C LYS A 34 -2.81 -6.21 -11.65
N ALA A 35 -2.52 -6.10 -10.37
CA ALA A 35 -3.48 -5.93 -9.29
C ALA A 35 -2.77 -5.37 -8.04
N ASP A 36 -3.52 -4.81 -7.11
CA ASP A 36 -2.98 -4.23 -5.89
C ASP A 36 -3.22 -5.11 -4.66
N ALA A 37 -2.17 -5.38 -3.91
CA ALA A 37 -2.23 -5.91 -2.55
C ALA A 37 -0.96 -5.53 -1.79
N MET A 38 -1.09 -4.76 -0.71
CA MET A 38 0.03 -4.32 0.12
C MET A 38 -0.27 -4.53 1.59
N LEU A 39 0.59 -5.28 2.30
CA LEU A 39 0.48 -5.48 3.73
C LEU A 39 1.51 -4.64 4.48
N ILE A 40 1.04 -3.76 5.33
CA ILE A 40 1.84 -2.97 6.26
C ILE A 40 1.80 -3.67 7.62
N THR A 41 2.98 -3.88 8.22
CA THR A 41 3.09 -4.34 9.61
C THR A 41 3.88 -3.30 10.40
N THR A 42 3.24 -2.74 11.41
CA THR A 42 3.86 -1.74 12.28
C THR A 42 4.83 -2.38 13.27
N PRO A 43 5.68 -1.59 13.96
CA PRO A 43 6.58 -2.12 14.97
C PRO A 43 5.90 -2.88 16.13
N GLN A 44 4.62 -2.60 16.41
CA GLN A 44 3.87 -3.29 17.45
C GLN A 44 3.01 -4.45 16.92
N GLY A 45 3.06 -4.69 15.61
CA GLY A 45 2.39 -5.81 14.96
C GLY A 45 1.00 -5.51 14.44
N THR A 46 0.55 -4.24 14.48
CA THR A 46 -0.69 -3.82 13.82
C THR A 46 -0.58 -4.00 12.32
N ARG A 47 -1.57 -4.61 11.71
CA ARG A 47 -1.60 -4.95 10.29
C ARG A 47 -2.63 -4.14 9.53
N ILE A 48 -2.16 -3.44 8.50
CA ILE A 48 -3.01 -2.70 7.55
C ILE A 48 -2.82 -3.35 6.19
N LEU A 49 -3.92 -3.81 5.60
CA LEU A 49 -3.93 -4.32 4.23
C LEU A 49 -4.57 -3.27 3.33
N ILE A 50 -3.88 -2.89 2.26
CA ILE A 50 -4.40 -1.99 1.23
C ILE A 50 -4.63 -2.83 -0.02
N ASP A 51 -5.88 -2.91 -0.45
CA ASP A 51 -6.41 -3.71 -1.55
C ASP A 51 -6.16 -5.23 -1.41
N THR A 52 -6.82 -6.01 -2.24
CA THR A 52 -6.96 -7.45 -2.06
C THR A 52 -6.76 -8.25 -3.35
N ALA A 53 -6.25 -7.58 -4.40
CA ALA A 53 -6.06 -8.15 -5.74
C ALA A 53 -7.37 -8.64 -6.40
N THR A 54 -7.24 -9.53 -7.39
CA THR A 54 -8.39 -10.18 -8.03
C THR A 54 -8.94 -11.32 -7.16
N ASN A 55 -10.14 -11.83 -7.43
CA ASN A 55 -10.67 -13.00 -6.72
C ASN A 55 -9.69 -14.21 -6.71
N LYS A 56 -8.99 -14.44 -7.81
CA LYS A 56 -8.06 -15.56 -7.91
C LYS A 56 -6.82 -15.33 -7.06
N GLU A 57 -6.23 -14.17 -7.19
CA GLU A 57 -4.99 -13.82 -6.48
C GLU A 57 -5.27 -13.50 -5.00
N GLY A 58 -6.45 -12.97 -4.68
CA GLY A 58 -6.91 -12.78 -3.29
C GLY A 58 -7.01 -14.09 -2.52
N LYS A 59 -7.45 -15.17 -3.17
CA LYS A 59 -7.41 -16.51 -2.56
C LYS A 59 -5.98 -16.96 -2.29
N ALA A 60 -5.07 -16.78 -3.24
CA ALA A 60 -3.65 -17.11 -3.04
C ALA A 60 -3.01 -16.26 -1.93
N LEU A 61 -3.43 -14.99 -1.81
CA LEU A 61 -3.01 -14.08 -0.75
C LEU A 61 -3.50 -14.57 0.63
N ALA A 62 -4.76 -15.00 0.74
CA ALA A 62 -5.31 -15.58 1.96
C ALA A 62 -4.54 -16.83 2.40
N GLU A 63 -4.28 -17.77 1.46
CA GLU A 63 -3.44 -18.94 1.72
C GLU A 63 -1.99 -18.58 2.15
N ARG A 64 -1.45 -17.47 1.64
CA ARG A 64 -0.13 -16.96 2.04
C ARG A 64 -0.16 -16.41 3.47
N PHE A 65 -1.21 -15.68 3.82
CA PHE A 65 -1.40 -15.14 5.16
C PHE A 65 -1.58 -16.24 6.20
N ASP A 66 -2.39 -17.26 5.90
CA ASP A 66 -2.57 -18.41 6.77
C ASP A 66 -1.23 -19.13 7.04
N ARG A 67 -0.45 -19.40 5.99
CA ARG A 67 0.89 -19.99 6.12
C ARG A 67 1.87 -19.14 6.93
N ALA A 68 1.71 -17.81 6.90
CA ALA A 68 2.49 -16.87 7.69
C ALA A 68 1.99 -16.75 9.15
N GLY A 69 0.90 -17.44 9.50
CA GLY A 69 0.28 -17.39 10.83
C GLY A 69 -0.42 -16.05 11.10
N ILE A 70 -0.80 -15.33 10.06
CA ILE A 70 -1.62 -14.13 10.17
C ILE A 70 -3.06 -14.59 10.40
N THR A 71 -3.67 -14.15 11.49
CA THR A 71 -5.06 -14.47 11.83
C THR A 71 -5.94 -13.23 11.90
N ARG A 72 -5.31 -12.03 11.93
CA ARG A 72 -5.99 -10.76 12.06
C ARG A 72 -5.42 -9.72 11.12
N ILE A 73 -6.30 -8.93 10.51
CA ILE A 73 -6.05 -7.70 9.76
C ILE A 73 -6.74 -6.58 10.55
N ASP A 74 -5.96 -5.69 11.18
CA ASP A 74 -6.54 -4.65 12.02
C ASP A 74 -7.29 -3.61 11.21
N VAL A 75 -6.77 -3.27 10.01
CA VAL A 75 -7.41 -2.36 9.06
C VAL A 75 -7.29 -2.90 7.64
N LEU A 76 -8.41 -3.05 6.97
CA LEU A 76 -8.50 -3.29 5.53
C LEU A 76 -8.91 -1.98 4.84
N ILE A 77 -8.14 -1.54 3.86
CA ILE A 77 -8.45 -0.35 3.06
C ILE A 77 -8.72 -0.82 1.63
N ILE A 78 -9.90 -0.55 1.11
CA ILE A 78 -10.24 -0.71 -0.30
C ILE A 78 -10.13 0.66 -0.95
N THR A 79 -9.19 0.81 -1.89
CA THR A 79 -8.95 2.11 -2.53
C THR A 79 -10.10 2.49 -3.47
N HIS A 80 -10.56 1.55 -4.27
CA HIS A 80 -11.72 1.67 -5.16
C HIS A 80 -12.25 0.26 -5.51
N TYR A 81 -13.36 0.18 -6.27
CA TYR A 81 -14.09 -1.08 -6.43
C TYR A 81 -13.79 -1.86 -7.72
N ASP A 82 -12.67 -1.59 -8.39
CA ASP A 82 -12.23 -2.40 -9.51
C ASP A 82 -11.83 -3.80 -9.07
N LYS A 83 -12.04 -4.77 -9.97
CA LYS A 83 -11.87 -6.21 -9.70
C LYS A 83 -10.47 -6.60 -9.24
N ASP A 84 -9.45 -5.83 -9.64
CA ASP A 84 -8.04 -6.02 -9.33
C ASP A 84 -7.60 -5.29 -8.04
N HIS A 85 -8.57 -4.69 -7.31
CA HIS A 85 -8.41 -4.08 -6.00
C HIS A 85 -9.33 -4.72 -4.95
N VAL A 86 -10.64 -4.80 -5.22
CA VAL A 86 -11.62 -5.33 -4.26
C VAL A 86 -11.85 -6.84 -4.41
N GLY A 87 -11.28 -7.45 -5.47
CA GLY A 87 -11.66 -8.81 -5.90
C GLY A 87 -11.49 -9.92 -4.85
N GLY A 88 -10.48 -9.84 -4.00
CA GLY A 88 -10.23 -10.83 -2.95
C GLY A 88 -10.83 -10.50 -1.59
N ALA A 89 -11.52 -9.36 -1.45
CA ALA A 89 -11.98 -8.86 -0.17
C ALA A 89 -13.00 -9.77 0.52
N ASP A 90 -13.89 -10.40 -0.25
CA ASP A 90 -14.86 -11.37 0.25
C ASP A 90 -14.16 -12.53 0.97
N LYS A 91 -13.08 -13.09 0.39
CA LYS A 91 -12.32 -14.19 0.98
C LYS A 91 -11.57 -13.79 2.25
N LEU A 92 -10.99 -12.60 2.25
CA LEU A 92 -10.27 -12.12 3.42
C LEU A 92 -11.21 -11.82 4.58
N LEU A 93 -12.40 -11.28 4.32
CA LEU A 93 -13.43 -11.07 5.33
C LEU A 93 -14.00 -12.39 5.88
N GLU A 94 -14.12 -13.44 5.04
CA GLU A 94 -14.57 -14.76 5.46
C GLU A 94 -13.52 -15.52 6.30
N GLU A 95 -12.22 -15.34 6.04
CA GLU A 95 -11.16 -16.20 6.58
C GLU A 95 -10.38 -15.54 7.74
N PHE A 96 -10.40 -14.21 7.86
CA PHE A 96 -9.59 -13.47 8.83
C PHE A 96 -10.45 -12.60 9.75
N ASP A 97 -9.96 -12.39 10.97
CA ASP A 97 -10.51 -11.38 11.89
C ASP A 97 -10.13 -9.98 11.36
N VAL A 98 -11.09 -9.27 10.78
CA VAL A 98 -10.91 -7.91 10.26
C VAL A 98 -11.50 -6.91 11.25
N GLY A 99 -10.69 -5.95 11.74
CA GLY A 99 -11.11 -4.97 12.73
C GLY A 99 -11.90 -3.83 12.13
N THR A 100 -11.33 -3.13 11.15
CA THR A 100 -11.91 -1.96 10.50
C THR A 100 -11.79 -2.10 8.99
N VAL A 101 -12.84 -1.75 8.25
CA VAL A 101 -12.79 -1.62 6.79
C VAL A 101 -12.99 -0.15 6.41
N ILE A 102 -12.03 0.41 5.67
CA ILE A 102 -12.09 1.77 5.14
C ILE A 102 -12.28 1.69 3.63
N MET A 103 -13.29 2.36 3.10
CA MET A 103 -13.66 2.30 1.69
C MET A 103 -14.24 3.63 1.20
N PRO A 104 -14.23 3.93 -0.10
CA PRO A 104 -14.86 5.12 -0.65
C PRO A 104 -16.40 4.98 -0.67
N THR A 105 -17.06 6.13 -0.78
CA THR A 105 -18.53 6.20 -0.89
C THR A 105 -18.92 6.47 -2.35
N TYR A 106 -19.03 5.44 -3.15
CA TYR A 106 -19.68 5.46 -4.47
C TYR A 106 -20.21 4.06 -4.79
N ASP A 107 -21.16 3.98 -5.69
CA ASP A 107 -21.75 2.70 -6.09
C ASP A 107 -21.08 2.21 -7.38
N LYS A 108 -20.79 0.90 -7.43
CA LYS A 108 -20.31 0.22 -8.63
C LYS A 108 -21.12 -1.02 -8.90
N GLU A 109 -21.72 -1.09 -10.08
CA GLU A 109 -22.40 -2.28 -10.54
C GLU A 109 -21.39 -3.33 -11.04
N SER A 110 -20.82 -4.10 -10.12
CA SER A 110 -19.91 -5.20 -10.46
C SER A 110 -20.13 -6.40 -9.53
N LYS A 111 -19.79 -7.58 -10.04
CA LYS A 111 -19.87 -8.82 -9.25
C LYS A 111 -18.97 -8.74 -8.01
N GLN A 112 -17.79 -8.21 -8.15
CA GLN A 112 -16.78 -8.15 -7.08
C GLN A 112 -17.21 -7.19 -5.98
N HIS A 113 -17.75 -6.02 -6.33
CA HIS A 113 -18.31 -5.10 -5.35
C HIS A 113 -19.49 -5.70 -4.60
N THR A 114 -20.42 -6.37 -5.33
CA THR A 114 -21.53 -7.07 -4.68
C THR A 114 -21.06 -8.16 -3.71
N GLN A 115 -20.08 -8.98 -4.11
CA GLN A 115 -19.52 -10.04 -3.23
C GLN A 115 -18.86 -9.44 -1.99
N PHE A 116 -18.12 -8.34 -2.15
CA PHE A 116 -17.51 -7.61 -1.03
C PHE A 116 -18.56 -7.08 -0.05
N GLU A 117 -19.60 -6.38 -0.54
CA GLU A 117 -20.66 -5.83 0.31
C GLU A 117 -21.45 -6.94 1.04
N GLU A 118 -21.74 -8.06 0.35
CA GLU A 118 -22.40 -9.23 0.96
C GLU A 118 -21.52 -9.86 2.06
N ALA A 119 -20.24 -10.03 1.83
CA ALA A 119 -19.30 -10.58 2.81
C ALA A 119 -19.15 -9.63 4.01
N LEU A 120 -19.02 -8.33 3.77
CA LEU A 120 -18.91 -7.32 4.83
C LEU A 120 -20.15 -7.29 5.71
N ALA A 121 -21.34 -7.37 5.12
CA ALA A 121 -22.60 -7.41 5.86
C ALA A 121 -22.80 -8.72 6.67
N ALA A 122 -22.09 -9.79 6.32
CA ALA A 122 -22.17 -11.09 7.00
C ALA A 122 -21.23 -11.22 8.20
N VAL A 123 -20.20 -10.37 8.32
CA VAL A 123 -19.21 -10.42 9.39
C VAL A 123 -19.64 -9.50 10.54
N GLU A 124 -19.67 -10.04 11.76
CA GLU A 124 -19.98 -9.26 12.96
C GLU A 124 -18.74 -8.58 13.54
N GLY A 125 -18.92 -7.37 14.07
CA GLY A 125 -17.89 -6.66 14.85
C GLY A 125 -16.88 -5.88 14.03
N VAL A 126 -17.00 -5.83 12.71
CA VAL A 126 -16.20 -4.99 11.82
C VAL A 126 -16.67 -3.54 11.91
N GLU A 127 -15.75 -2.61 12.11
CA GLU A 127 -16.03 -1.18 12.00
C GLU A 127 -15.97 -0.75 10.53
N GLU A 128 -17.06 -0.20 10.00
CA GLU A 128 -17.12 0.32 8.63
C GLU A 128 -16.86 1.82 8.61
N ILE A 129 -15.88 2.25 7.83
CA ILE A 129 -15.59 3.65 7.58
C ILE A 129 -15.74 3.93 6.09
N ARG A 130 -16.88 4.51 5.71
CA ARG A 130 -17.13 4.95 4.34
C ARG A 130 -16.70 6.40 4.19
N MET A 131 -15.63 6.59 3.43
CA MET A 131 -15.02 7.91 3.21
C MET A 131 -15.88 8.73 2.24
N GLY A 132 -16.45 9.81 2.75
CA GLY A 132 -17.21 10.75 1.94
C GLY A 132 -16.31 11.60 1.04
N ARG A 133 -16.94 12.39 0.14
CA ARG A 133 -16.23 13.25 -0.78
C ARG A 133 -15.37 14.30 -0.07
N ALA A 134 -14.14 14.52 -0.56
CA ALA A 134 -13.15 15.46 -0.02
C ALA A 134 -12.90 15.29 1.48
N GLU A 135 -13.00 14.05 1.95
CA GLU A 135 -12.77 13.72 3.34
C GLU A 135 -11.32 13.30 3.56
N THR A 136 -10.74 13.77 4.66
CA THR A 136 -9.43 13.34 5.13
C THR A 136 -9.55 12.87 6.56
N ARG A 137 -9.13 11.64 6.83
CA ARG A 137 -9.05 11.08 8.18
C ARG A 137 -7.62 10.67 8.51
N MET A 138 -7.21 10.98 9.72
CA MET A 138 -5.93 10.58 10.27
C MET A 138 -6.15 9.57 11.39
N PHE A 139 -5.32 8.52 11.39
CA PHE A 139 -5.37 7.42 12.34
C PHE A 139 -4.00 7.26 12.99
N ASP A 140 -3.96 7.29 14.30
CA ASP A 140 -2.79 6.98 15.11
C ASP A 140 -2.94 5.54 15.61
N LEU A 141 -2.27 4.59 14.96
CA LEU A 141 -2.40 3.18 15.30
C LEU A 141 -1.41 2.74 16.37
N ASP A 142 -0.16 3.18 16.22
CA ASP A 142 0.94 2.85 17.10
C ASP A 142 1.79 4.09 17.39
N PRO A 143 2.53 4.13 18.50
CA PRO A 143 3.43 5.23 18.78
C PRO A 143 4.41 5.50 17.64
N GLY A 144 4.33 6.69 17.07
CA GLY A 144 5.17 7.14 15.96
C GLY A 144 4.72 6.65 14.57
N VAL A 145 3.61 5.91 14.46
CA VAL A 145 3.02 5.50 13.19
C VAL A 145 1.67 6.17 12.99
N THR A 146 1.58 6.99 11.97
CA THR A 146 0.35 7.69 11.58
C THR A 146 0.02 7.35 10.13
N PHE A 147 -1.22 7.04 9.83
CA PHE A 147 -1.67 7.03 8.46
C PHE A 147 -2.85 7.98 8.24
N THR A 148 -2.87 8.59 7.05
CA THR A 148 -3.91 9.50 6.63
C THR A 148 -4.54 8.95 5.37
N VAL A 149 -5.85 8.82 5.37
CA VAL A 149 -6.65 8.42 4.19
C VAL A 149 -7.36 9.65 3.67
N THR A 150 -7.23 9.91 2.36
CA THR A 150 -7.88 11.03 1.68
C THR A 150 -8.73 10.50 0.54
N SER A 151 -10.00 10.86 0.53
CA SER A 151 -10.94 10.51 -0.53
C SER A 151 -10.92 11.51 -1.68
N ALA A 152 -11.54 11.12 -2.79
CA ALA A 152 -11.72 11.93 -3.98
C ALA A 152 -12.54 13.20 -3.72
N HIS A 153 -12.27 14.27 -4.47
CA HIS A 153 -12.89 15.57 -4.25
C HIS A 153 -14.19 15.74 -5.05
N GLU A 154 -14.29 15.10 -6.21
CA GLU A 154 -15.46 15.23 -7.07
C GLU A 154 -16.56 14.20 -6.74
N ALA A 155 -17.78 14.49 -7.14
CA ALA A 155 -18.91 13.55 -6.99
C ALA A 155 -18.99 12.54 -8.15
N GLY A 156 -18.23 12.78 -9.22
CA GLY A 156 -18.10 11.93 -10.39
C GLY A 156 -17.03 12.48 -11.30
N TYR A 157 -16.28 11.61 -11.95
CA TYR A 157 -15.16 11.96 -12.81
C TYR A 157 -15.46 11.74 -14.30
N GLY A 158 -16.66 11.35 -14.64
CA GLY A 158 -17.10 11.03 -15.99
C GLY A 158 -17.51 9.56 -16.14
N GLU A 159 -17.84 9.16 -17.36
CA GLU A 159 -18.05 7.76 -17.69
C GLU A 159 -16.67 7.08 -17.79
N ASP A 160 -16.50 5.92 -17.20
CA ASP A 160 -15.24 5.14 -17.19
C ASP A 160 -14.04 5.72 -16.38
N GLU A 161 -14.26 6.75 -15.54
CA GLU A 161 -13.18 7.34 -14.71
C GLU A 161 -13.32 6.95 -13.21
N GLU A 162 -13.77 5.72 -12.92
CA GLU A 162 -14.00 5.24 -11.56
C GLU A 162 -12.70 5.11 -10.75
N ASN A 163 -11.56 4.95 -11.41
CA ASN A 163 -10.24 4.90 -10.79
C ASN A 163 -9.92 6.18 -10.01
N ASP A 164 -10.42 7.34 -10.44
CA ASP A 164 -10.23 8.62 -9.76
C ASP A 164 -10.97 8.71 -8.40
N PHE A 165 -11.85 7.75 -8.05
CA PHE A 165 -12.37 7.60 -6.69
C PHE A 165 -11.36 6.96 -5.73
N SER A 166 -10.19 6.56 -6.17
CA SER A 166 -9.17 5.92 -5.34
C SER A 166 -8.88 6.71 -4.07
N LEU A 167 -9.02 6.02 -2.93
CA LEU A 167 -8.50 6.51 -1.67
C LEU A 167 -6.96 6.58 -1.75
N ALA A 168 -6.41 7.72 -1.37
CA ALA A 168 -4.97 7.87 -1.24
C ALA A 168 -4.56 7.72 0.23
N VAL A 169 -3.56 6.88 0.49
CA VAL A 169 -3.08 6.58 1.85
C VAL A 169 -1.65 7.07 2.01
N ARG A 170 -1.43 7.94 2.98
CA ARG A 170 -0.09 8.37 3.41
C ARG A 170 0.21 7.75 4.75
N LEU A 171 1.30 7.00 4.81
CA LEU A 171 1.82 6.41 6.03
C LEU A 171 3.10 7.13 6.43
N THR A 172 3.20 7.51 7.69
CA THR A 172 4.39 8.14 8.26
C THR A 172 4.88 7.31 9.44
N TYR A 173 6.17 7.01 9.45
CA TYR A 173 6.85 6.42 10.60
C TYR A 173 8.16 7.16 10.86
N GLY A 174 8.22 7.91 11.95
CA GLY A 174 9.33 8.83 12.21
C GLY A 174 9.49 9.85 11.09
N ASP A 175 10.66 9.84 10.43
CA ASP A 175 10.97 10.72 9.30
C ASP A 175 10.60 10.10 7.94
N THR A 176 10.24 8.81 7.89
CA THR A 176 9.94 8.09 6.63
C THR A 176 8.47 8.19 6.24
N ARG A 177 8.21 8.30 4.94
CA ARG A 177 6.90 8.51 4.35
C ARG A 177 6.64 7.54 3.21
N PHE A 178 5.48 6.91 3.25
CA PHE A 178 4.99 6.01 2.21
C PHE A 178 3.72 6.60 1.63
N PHE A 179 3.54 6.48 0.33
CA PHE A 179 2.36 6.97 -0.35
C PHE A 179 1.77 5.89 -1.27
N PHE A 180 0.51 5.54 -1.00
CA PHE A 180 -0.27 4.57 -1.78
C PHE A 180 -1.43 5.33 -2.42
N THR A 181 -1.56 5.22 -3.73
CA THR A 181 -2.42 6.10 -4.53
C THR A 181 -3.56 5.38 -5.21
N GLY A 182 -3.70 4.07 -4.97
CA GLY A 182 -4.61 3.24 -5.76
C GLY A 182 -4.35 3.42 -7.25
N ASP A 183 -5.39 3.52 -8.03
CA ASP A 183 -5.33 3.76 -9.47
C ASP A 183 -5.66 5.22 -9.85
N ALA A 184 -5.24 6.16 -8.99
CA ALA A 184 -5.42 7.58 -9.26
C ALA A 184 -4.97 7.96 -10.69
N GLU A 185 -5.91 8.34 -11.53
CA GLU A 185 -5.68 8.84 -12.88
C GLU A 185 -5.46 10.36 -12.87
N ASN A 186 -5.59 10.96 -14.02
CA ASN A 186 -5.22 12.36 -14.23
C ASN A 186 -5.96 13.35 -13.32
N ALA A 187 -7.26 13.19 -13.09
CA ALA A 187 -8.03 14.10 -12.25
C ALA A 187 -7.62 13.95 -10.78
N ARG A 188 -7.57 12.72 -10.27
CA ARG A 188 -7.17 12.44 -8.89
C ARG A 188 -5.73 12.82 -8.60
N GLN A 189 -4.79 12.57 -9.51
CA GLN A 189 -3.41 13.01 -9.37
C GLN A 189 -3.32 14.54 -9.24
N ARG A 190 -4.12 15.30 -10.00
CA ARG A 190 -4.17 16.78 -9.89
C ARG A 190 -4.73 17.24 -8.55
N GLU A 191 -5.76 16.59 -8.02
CA GLU A 191 -6.30 16.88 -6.69
C GLU A 191 -5.21 16.67 -5.62
N LEU A 192 -4.52 15.53 -5.66
CA LEU A 192 -3.44 15.20 -4.72
C LEU A 192 -2.29 16.21 -4.81
N LEU A 193 -1.93 16.65 -6.02
CA LEU A 193 -0.94 17.71 -6.22
C LEU A 193 -1.36 19.03 -5.58
N ALA A 194 -2.65 19.37 -5.64
CA ALA A 194 -3.19 20.61 -5.05
C ALA A 194 -3.10 20.60 -3.52
N GLU A 195 -3.13 19.42 -2.89
CA GLU A 195 -2.93 19.26 -1.44
C GLU A 195 -1.48 19.56 -1.00
N ARG A 196 -0.51 19.59 -1.92
CA ARG A 196 0.91 19.89 -1.68
C ARG A 196 1.61 19.01 -0.65
N ASN A 197 1.12 17.82 -0.40
CA ASN A 197 1.67 16.87 0.57
C ASN A 197 1.85 15.49 -0.05
N VAL A 198 2.47 15.43 -1.23
CA VAL A 198 2.67 14.18 -1.99
C VAL A 198 4.09 13.64 -1.89
N ALA A 199 5.05 14.42 -1.38
CA ALA A 199 6.44 13.99 -1.24
C ALA A 199 6.55 12.76 -0.32
N CYS A 200 7.26 11.73 -0.77
CA CYS A 200 7.41 10.47 -0.04
C CYS A 200 8.76 9.81 -0.33
N ASP A 201 9.17 8.89 0.54
CA ASP A 201 10.36 8.06 0.34
C ASP A 201 10.03 6.79 -0.45
N VAL A 202 8.79 6.28 -0.29
CA VAL A 202 8.29 5.09 -0.97
C VAL A 202 6.94 5.40 -1.61
N LEU A 203 6.81 5.09 -2.91
CA LEU A 203 5.60 5.30 -3.69
C LEU A 203 5.08 3.98 -4.28
N LYS A 204 3.81 3.63 -4.02
CA LYS A 204 3.05 2.79 -4.94
C LYS A 204 2.64 3.66 -6.11
N VAL A 205 3.19 3.35 -7.29
CA VAL A 205 2.94 4.15 -8.49
C VAL A 205 1.46 4.04 -8.90
N PRO A 206 0.77 5.16 -9.16
CA PRO A 206 -0.64 5.13 -9.53
C PRO A 206 -0.89 4.39 -10.83
N TYR A 207 -2.11 3.84 -10.95
CA TYR A 207 -2.66 3.26 -12.17
C TYR A 207 -1.72 2.26 -12.85
N HIS A 208 -1.12 1.36 -12.05
CA HIS A 208 -0.20 0.31 -12.52
C HIS A 208 0.94 0.83 -13.42
N GLY A 209 1.36 2.08 -13.22
CA GLY A 209 2.38 2.72 -14.04
C GLY A 209 1.94 3.07 -15.45
N ARG A 210 0.65 3.18 -15.74
CA ARG A 210 0.14 3.74 -17.00
C ARG A 210 0.45 5.23 -17.07
N LEU A 211 0.72 5.72 -18.28
CA LEU A 211 1.07 7.13 -18.49
C LEU A 211 -0.20 7.99 -18.54
N GLU A 212 -0.27 8.95 -17.65
CA GLU A 212 -1.29 9.99 -17.59
C GLU A 212 -0.72 11.36 -17.93
N ALA A 213 -1.58 12.32 -18.30
CA ALA A 213 -1.14 13.69 -18.61
C ALA A 213 -0.50 14.40 -17.40
N SER A 214 -0.86 14.01 -16.19
CA SER A 214 -0.30 14.52 -14.93
C SER A 214 0.90 13.76 -14.41
N SER A 215 1.27 12.59 -15.00
CA SER A 215 2.28 11.68 -14.45
C SER A 215 3.61 12.36 -14.17
N GLN A 216 4.12 13.18 -15.11
CA GLN A 216 5.40 13.84 -14.93
C GLN A 216 5.39 14.80 -13.73
N ASP A 217 4.35 15.64 -13.62
CA ASP A 217 4.22 16.59 -12.51
C ASP A 217 4.04 15.85 -11.19
N PHE A 218 3.22 14.79 -11.19
CA PHE A 218 2.92 14.00 -10.01
C PHE A 218 4.17 13.27 -9.48
N LEU A 219 4.86 12.52 -10.34
CA LEU A 219 6.08 11.78 -9.97
C LEU A 219 7.20 12.73 -9.53
N THR A 220 7.33 13.90 -10.20
CA THR A 220 8.32 14.92 -9.80
C THR A 220 8.02 15.49 -8.42
N ALA A 221 6.75 15.70 -8.09
CA ALA A 221 6.34 16.20 -6.77
C ALA A 221 6.47 15.14 -5.67
N CYS A 222 6.19 13.88 -5.97
CA CYS A 222 6.40 12.75 -5.05
C CYS A 222 7.88 12.50 -4.79
N LYS A 223 8.70 12.49 -5.82
CA LYS A 223 10.16 12.29 -5.80
C LYS A 223 10.60 11.15 -4.87
N PRO A 224 10.10 9.94 -5.06
CA PRO A 224 10.38 8.82 -4.16
C PRO A 224 11.83 8.31 -4.30
N GLU A 225 12.38 7.76 -3.22
CA GLU A 225 13.62 6.97 -3.26
C GLU A 225 13.37 5.56 -3.84
N ILE A 226 12.20 4.98 -3.49
CA ILE A 226 11.76 3.65 -3.93
C ILE A 226 10.37 3.78 -4.54
N ALA A 227 10.15 3.19 -5.72
CA ALA A 227 8.84 3.08 -6.35
C ALA A 227 8.52 1.61 -6.65
N PHE A 228 7.29 1.21 -6.35
CA PHE A 228 6.74 -0.09 -6.74
C PHE A 228 5.60 0.08 -7.73
N ILE A 229 5.63 -0.70 -8.80
CA ILE A 229 4.62 -0.74 -9.85
C ILE A 229 3.96 -2.11 -9.85
N CYS A 230 2.66 -2.15 -9.64
CA CYS A 230 1.85 -3.37 -9.69
C CYS A 230 1.51 -3.70 -11.15
N ASP A 231 2.42 -4.30 -11.88
CA ASP A 231 2.28 -4.65 -13.30
C ASP A 231 2.40 -6.17 -13.53
N SER A 232 2.24 -6.62 -14.77
CA SER A 232 2.47 -7.99 -15.18
C SER A 232 3.19 -8.04 -16.54
N ASP A 233 3.65 -9.21 -16.95
CA ASP A 233 4.23 -9.41 -18.29
C ASP A 233 3.23 -9.15 -19.40
N GLU A 234 1.95 -9.44 -19.17
CA GLU A 234 0.87 -9.22 -20.13
C GLU A 234 0.44 -7.74 -20.19
N GLU A 235 0.49 -7.05 -19.06
CA GLU A 235 0.14 -5.64 -18.94
C GLU A 235 1.27 -4.87 -18.22
N PRO A 236 2.41 -4.65 -18.91
CA PRO A 236 3.55 -3.98 -18.31
C PRO A 236 3.30 -2.47 -18.11
N ALA A 237 4.00 -1.91 -17.15
CA ALA A 237 4.05 -0.47 -16.95
C ALA A 237 4.54 0.28 -18.19
N SER A 238 4.13 1.54 -18.36
CA SER A 238 4.65 2.42 -19.41
C SER A 238 6.15 2.63 -19.23
N ALA A 239 6.93 2.34 -20.28
CA ALA A 239 8.37 2.62 -20.28
C ALA A 239 8.68 4.10 -19.98
N LEU A 240 7.82 5.03 -20.39
CA LEU A 240 8.01 6.45 -20.09
C LEU A 240 7.86 6.76 -18.59
N VAL A 241 6.95 6.08 -17.89
CA VAL A 241 6.80 6.24 -16.44
C VAL A 241 8.02 5.68 -15.71
N VAL A 242 8.52 4.52 -16.14
CA VAL A 242 9.76 3.93 -15.59
C VAL A 242 10.95 4.86 -15.83
N ASP A 243 11.14 5.34 -17.06
CA ASP A 243 12.22 6.26 -17.43
C ASP A 243 12.17 7.58 -16.60
N MET A 244 10.98 8.14 -16.37
CA MET A 244 10.80 9.32 -15.53
C MET A 244 11.33 9.08 -14.10
N LEU A 245 10.92 7.97 -13.48
CA LEU A 245 11.34 7.60 -12.14
C LEU A 245 12.85 7.35 -12.05
N GLU A 246 13.40 6.56 -12.97
CA GLU A 246 14.83 6.25 -13.00
C GLU A 246 15.69 7.50 -13.27
N THR A 247 15.23 8.40 -14.14
CA THR A 247 15.92 9.69 -14.41
C THR A 247 15.98 10.57 -13.14
N MET A 248 15.01 10.46 -12.24
CA MET A 248 15.01 11.16 -10.94
C MET A 248 15.89 10.47 -9.89
N GLY A 249 16.49 9.31 -10.21
CA GLY A 249 17.30 8.51 -9.30
C GLY A 249 16.49 7.58 -8.40
N THR A 250 15.21 7.38 -8.68
CA THR A 250 14.33 6.44 -7.98
C THR A 250 14.72 5.01 -8.30
N LYS A 251 14.74 4.13 -7.31
CA LYS A 251 14.83 2.67 -7.50
C LYS A 251 13.45 2.13 -7.82
N VAL A 252 13.26 1.67 -9.04
CA VAL A 252 11.98 1.14 -9.52
C VAL A 252 11.95 -0.37 -9.41
N PHE A 253 10.86 -0.90 -8.87
CA PHE A 253 10.57 -2.33 -8.77
C PHE A 253 9.20 -2.59 -9.41
N CYS A 254 9.09 -3.65 -10.19
CA CYS A 254 7.88 -4.06 -10.89
C CYS A 254 7.39 -5.40 -10.33
N ALA A 255 6.08 -5.56 -10.14
CA ALA A 255 5.48 -6.79 -9.60
C ALA A 255 5.79 -8.02 -10.46
N LYS A 256 5.89 -7.87 -11.77
CA LYS A 256 6.27 -8.95 -12.70
C LYS A 256 7.67 -9.52 -12.43
N ASP A 257 8.54 -8.78 -11.75
CA ASP A 257 9.90 -9.22 -11.40
C ASP A 257 9.92 -9.81 -9.95
N GLY A 258 8.78 -9.89 -9.29
CA GLY A 258 8.57 -10.42 -7.94
C GLY A 258 8.06 -9.39 -6.93
N GLY A 259 7.61 -9.86 -5.79
CA GLY A 259 7.17 -8.99 -4.69
C GLY A 259 8.33 -8.22 -4.06
N LEU A 260 8.00 -7.17 -3.31
CA LEU A 260 8.96 -6.31 -2.63
C LEU A 260 8.60 -6.16 -1.16
N ARG A 261 9.58 -6.32 -0.28
CA ARG A 261 9.48 -5.85 1.11
C ARG A 261 10.30 -4.58 1.28
N VAL A 262 9.65 -3.52 1.72
CA VAL A 262 10.31 -2.29 2.16
C VAL A 262 10.26 -2.23 3.67
N THR A 263 11.40 -1.97 4.30
CA THR A 263 11.53 -1.84 5.75
C THR A 263 11.94 -0.42 6.10
N SER A 264 11.38 0.10 7.18
CA SER A 264 11.75 1.40 7.75
C SER A 264 12.13 1.25 9.23
N ASP A 265 13.21 1.94 9.65
CA ASP A 265 13.58 2.10 11.06
C ASP A 265 13.11 3.45 11.63
N GLY A 266 12.28 4.19 10.88
CA GLY A 266 11.79 5.52 11.22
C GLY A 266 12.70 6.66 10.78
N THR A 267 13.90 6.37 10.23
CA THR A 267 14.84 7.38 9.73
C THR A 267 15.23 7.16 8.28
N ARG A 268 15.19 5.92 7.82
CA ARG A 268 15.54 5.50 6.45
C ARG A 268 14.72 4.29 6.03
N VAL A 269 14.68 4.06 4.73
CA VAL A 269 14.03 2.92 4.11
C VAL A 269 15.05 2.05 3.36
N TRP A 270 14.80 0.76 3.29
CA TRP A 270 15.52 -0.17 2.41
C TRP A 270 14.59 -1.24 1.88
N ALA A 271 14.90 -1.79 0.73
CA ALA A 271 14.08 -2.75 0.03
C ALA A 271 14.80 -4.07 -0.20
N GLU A 272 14.04 -5.17 -0.17
CA GLU A 272 14.47 -6.52 -0.56
C GLU A 272 13.37 -7.20 -1.39
N THR A 273 13.75 -7.89 -2.46
CA THR A 273 12.79 -8.66 -3.25
C THR A 273 12.30 -9.87 -2.45
N MET A 274 11.00 -10.19 -2.58
CA MET A 274 10.38 -11.36 -1.98
C MET A 274 10.26 -12.47 -3.04
N ASN A 275 10.61 -13.70 -2.68
CA ASN A 275 10.49 -14.90 -3.53
C ASN A 275 9.13 -15.57 -3.35
#